data_82e7cb0df232fafffc4c7ab961833db7
#
_entry.id   82e7cb0df232fafffc4c7ab961833db7
#
_cell.length_a   1.000
_cell.length_b   1.000
_cell.length_c   1.000
_cell.angle_alpha   90.00
_cell.angle_beta   90.00
_cell.angle_gamma   90.00
#
_symmetry.space_group_name_H-M   'P 1'
#
loop_
_entity.id
_entity.type
_entity.pdbx_description
1 polymer ?
#
loop_
_entity_poly.entity_id
_entity_poly.type
_entity_poly.pdbx_seq_one_letter_code
_entity_poly.pdbx_strand_id
1 'polypeptide(L)'
;IAKTVCADPSLLGVHQRLVARAIAPFLGRDAADLAKRMQRRVYTDAQGRQREDKHVVLGRKVLLEDWQGITNALAHIDFGVDVKSLHRSERLKYYNVRRAVFCERFDSQLRVYPSGNLAAHVTGFVGAREPESSGAPVIGLEGKHGIEMMFDSQLEGVRGWSETETDRSRREVVAFREYNVKPRDGMNVVLTLDANVQYIAEKALEALCEKHTPASACVVVVNPQTGAILALANRPTFNPNQPGDSNAANRRNRVITDSFEPGSTFKIVAVSGALNESAVRLNERFHCENGRFYFAGKVLRDHHAYGPLSVREIITKSSNIGTAKVAMKLGESRLHTYISEMGFGRRSGVSLPGEVRGILHPVNKWSKLSISRIPMGH
;
A
#
# COMPACT_ATOMS: atom_id res chain seq x y z
N ILE A 1 -3.25 -20.19 -7.96
CA ILE A 1 -2.69 -21.16 -7.00
C ILE A 1 -1.18 -21.04 -7.08
N ALA A 2 -0.51 -20.88 -5.94
CA ALA A 2 0.93 -20.85 -5.83
C ALA A 2 1.41 -21.87 -4.80
N LYS A 3 2.64 -22.34 -4.95
CA LYS A 3 3.26 -23.31 -4.06
C LYS A 3 4.33 -22.63 -3.18
N THR A 4 4.50 -23.13 -1.97
CA THR A 4 5.70 -22.86 -1.16
C THR A 4 6.66 -24.01 -1.36
N VAL A 5 7.81 -23.72 -1.95
CA VAL A 5 8.86 -24.71 -2.24
C VAL A 5 9.84 -24.74 -1.08
N CYS A 6 10.04 -25.95 -0.55
CA CYS A 6 10.89 -26.20 0.61
C CYS A 6 11.94 -27.27 0.28
N ALA A 7 12.96 -27.36 1.12
CA ALA A 7 13.94 -28.43 1.07
C ALA A 7 14.15 -29.06 2.44
N ASP A 8 14.49 -30.36 2.45
CA ASP A 8 15.08 -31.06 3.58
C ASP A 8 16.60 -31.16 3.38
N PRO A 9 17.40 -30.32 4.06
CA PRO A 9 18.84 -30.30 3.91
C PRO A 9 19.52 -31.62 4.32
N SER A 10 18.89 -32.41 5.19
CA SER A 10 19.44 -33.69 5.66
C SER A 10 19.54 -34.75 4.57
N LEU A 11 18.72 -34.62 3.51
CA LEU A 11 18.67 -35.55 2.39
C LEU A 11 19.63 -35.19 1.25
N LEU A 12 20.17 -33.98 1.24
CA LEU A 12 20.97 -33.45 0.11
C LEU A 12 22.42 -33.90 0.12
N GLY A 13 22.99 -34.23 1.29
CA GLY A 13 24.38 -34.63 1.42
C GLY A 13 25.35 -33.59 0.86
N VAL A 14 26.14 -33.96 -0.15
CA VAL A 14 27.12 -33.07 -0.83
C VAL A 14 26.53 -32.40 -2.07
N HIS A 15 25.27 -32.68 -2.41
CA HIS A 15 24.66 -32.28 -3.69
C HIS A 15 23.92 -30.94 -3.65
N GLN A 16 24.02 -30.13 -2.57
CA GLN A 16 23.30 -28.86 -2.43
C GLN A 16 23.55 -27.92 -3.61
N ARG A 17 24.80 -27.79 -4.07
CA ARG A 17 25.16 -26.91 -5.19
C ARG A 17 24.57 -27.39 -6.51
N LEU A 18 24.53 -28.70 -6.72
CA LEU A 18 23.97 -29.32 -7.91
C LEU A 18 22.46 -29.11 -7.98
N VAL A 19 21.76 -29.40 -6.89
CA VAL A 19 20.32 -29.17 -6.74
C VAL A 19 19.99 -27.68 -6.90
N ALA A 20 20.75 -26.79 -6.24
CA ALA A 20 20.54 -25.35 -6.34
C ALA A 20 20.63 -24.83 -7.78
N ARG A 21 21.63 -25.26 -8.54
CA ARG A 21 21.76 -24.91 -9.98
C ARG A 21 20.57 -25.37 -10.80
N ALA A 22 20.06 -26.58 -10.54
CA ALA A 22 18.95 -27.13 -11.27
C ALA A 22 17.63 -26.36 -11.04
N ILE A 23 17.39 -25.85 -9.81
CA ILE A 23 16.11 -25.21 -9.45
C ILE A 23 16.15 -23.69 -9.50
N ALA A 24 17.33 -23.07 -9.52
CA ALA A 24 17.52 -21.61 -9.48
C ALA A 24 16.73 -20.85 -10.57
N PRO A 25 16.70 -21.29 -11.85
CA PRO A 25 15.96 -20.61 -12.90
C PRO A 25 14.46 -20.49 -12.60
N PHE A 26 13.86 -21.50 -12.02
CA PHE A 26 12.43 -21.55 -11.71
C PHE A 26 12.04 -20.75 -10.46
N LEU A 27 13.01 -20.50 -9.56
CA LEU A 27 12.79 -19.71 -8.36
C LEU A 27 13.19 -18.23 -8.53
N GLY A 28 13.78 -17.86 -9.68
CA GLY A 28 14.28 -16.51 -9.92
C GLY A 28 15.32 -16.06 -8.87
N ARG A 29 16.16 -17.01 -8.36
CA ARG A 29 17.14 -16.77 -7.30
C ARG A 29 18.52 -17.20 -7.72
N ASP A 30 19.52 -16.61 -7.10
CA ASP A 30 20.90 -17.02 -7.29
C ASP A 30 21.14 -18.43 -6.75
N ALA A 31 21.86 -19.25 -7.53
CA ALA A 31 22.14 -20.64 -7.18
C ALA A 31 23.07 -20.77 -5.96
N ALA A 32 23.97 -19.81 -5.72
CA ALA A 32 24.85 -19.84 -4.55
C ALA A 32 24.08 -19.49 -3.28
N ASP A 33 23.14 -18.53 -3.33
CA ASP A 33 22.23 -18.25 -2.21
C ASP A 33 21.37 -19.47 -1.87
N LEU A 34 20.77 -20.11 -2.86
CA LEU A 34 19.98 -21.33 -2.65
C LEU A 34 20.82 -22.46 -2.04
N ALA A 35 22.04 -22.66 -2.54
CA ALA A 35 22.95 -23.69 -2.00
C ALA A 35 23.31 -23.41 -0.53
N LYS A 36 23.53 -22.15 -0.16
CA LYS A 36 23.78 -21.71 1.21
C LYS A 36 22.59 -21.95 2.13
N ARG A 37 21.36 -21.68 1.64
CA ARG A 37 20.12 -21.96 2.39
C ARG A 37 19.92 -23.45 2.64
N MET A 38 20.26 -24.28 1.68
CA MET A 38 20.17 -25.74 1.75
C MET A 38 21.31 -26.42 2.52
N GLN A 39 22.20 -25.66 3.16
CA GLN A 39 23.21 -26.22 4.05
C GLN A 39 22.56 -26.84 5.29
N ARG A 40 23.08 -28.00 5.69
CA ARG A 40 22.66 -28.69 6.91
C ARG A 40 22.87 -27.79 8.12
N ARG A 41 21.84 -27.58 8.92
CA ARG A 41 21.89 -26.81 10.16
C ARG A 41 21.43 -27.67 11.30
N VAL A 42 22.20 -27.64 12.39
CA VAL A 42 21.85 -28.30 13.65
C VAL A 42 21.58 -27.21 14.68
N TYR A 43 20.47 -27.33 15.37
CA TYR A 43 20.07 -26.41 16.44
C TYR A 43 19.72 -27.23 17.71
N THR A 44 19.79 -26.57 18.85
CA THR A 44 19.41 -27.19 20.13
C THR A 44 17.98 -26.77 20.46
N ASP A 45 17.06 -27.73 20.65
CA ASP A 45 15.69 -27.45 21.04
C ASP A 45 15.57 -26.96 22.50
N ALA A 46 14.35 -26.50 22.88
CA ALA A 46 14.09 -26.01 24.24
C ALA A 46 14.32 -27.04 25.36
N GLN A 47 14.44 -28.33 25.00
CA GLN A 47 14.75 -29.43 25.90
C GLN A 47 16.25 -29.85 25.87
N GLY A 48 17.12 -29.04 25.24
CA GLY A 48 18.57 -29.31 25.16
C GLY A 48 18.96 -30.39 24.15
N ARG A 49 18.06 -30.88 23.30
CA ARG A 49 18.33 -31.93 22.30
C ARG A 49 18.79 -31.32 20.99
N GLN A 50 19.88 -31.89 20.42
CA GLN A 50 20.28 -31.49 19.07
C GLN A 50 19.28 -31.97 18.00
N ARG A 51 18.81 -31.06 17.21
CA ARG A 51 17.90 -31.33 16.09
C ARG A 51 18.46 -30.77 14.79
N GLU A 52 18.14 -31.43 13.70
CA GLU A 52 18.45 -30.96 12.35
C GLU A 52 17.27 -30.21 11.77
N ASP A 53 17.57 -29.13 11.08
CA ASP A 53 16.57 -28.41 10.31
C ASP A 53 16.24 -29.21 9.05
N LYS A 54 15.02 -29.76 8.99
CA LYS A 54 14.51 -30.57 7.88
C LYS A 54 13.53 -29.82 6.98
N HIS A 55 13.32 -28.53 7.27
CA HIS A 55 12.33 -27.72 6.56
C HIS A 55 12.87 -26.31 6.31
N VAL A 56 13.44 -26.11 5.14
CA VAL A 56 13.97 -24.79 4.73
C VAL A 56 13.17 -24.27 3.57
N VAL A 57 12.55 -23.11 3.70
CA VAL A 57 11.80 -22.45 2.63
C VAL A 57 12.78 -21.89 1.59
N LEU A 58 12.68 -22.35 0.35
CA LEU A 58 13.48 -21.91 -0.79
C LEU A 58 12.76 -20.81 -1.59
N GLY A 59 11.46 -20.93 -1.76
CA GLY A 59 10.65 -19.94 -2.47
C GLY A 59 9.18 -20.00 -2.04
N ARG A 60 8.54 -18.84 -1.97
CA ARG A 60 7.09 -18.70 -1.77
C ARG A 60 6.46 -18.15 -3.04
N LYS A 61 5.18 -18.36 -3.23
CA LYS A 61 4.42 -17.87 -4.38
C LYS A 61 4.94 -18.41 -5.72
N VAL A 62 5.49 -19.63 -5.72
CA VAL A 62 5.99 -20.31 -6.93
C VAL A 62 4.80 -20.79 -7.74
N LEU A 63 4.74 -20.47 -9.03
CA LEU A 63 3.67 -20.89 -9.91
C LEU A 63 3.68 -22.40 -10.12
N LEU A 64 2.55 -22.97 -10.50
CA LEU A 64 2.44 -24.42 -10.74
C LEU A 64 3.36 -24.87 -11.88
N GLU A 65 3.53 -24.05 -12.91
CA GLU A 65 4.42 -24.31 -14.05
C GLU A 65 5.87 -24.37 -13.61
N ASP A 66 6.31 -23.40 -12.78
CA ASP A 66 7.66 -23.38 -12.22
C ASP A 66 7.90 -24.60 -11.32
N TRP A 67 6.91 -24.98 -10.51
CA TRP A 67 7.00 -26.21 -9.71
C TRP A 67 7.12 -27.47 -10.58
N GLN A 68 6.39 -27.56 -11.69
CA GLN A 68 6.54 -28.64 -12.66
C GLN A 68 7.95 -28.62 -13.28
N GLY A 69 8.48 -27.45 -13.60
CA GLY A 69 9.86 -27.26 -14.05
C GLY A 69 10.88 -27.76 -13.03
N ILE A 70 10.70 -27.41 -11.75
CA ILE A 70 11.54 -27.89 -10.64
C ILE A 70 11.51 -29.43 -10.55
N THR A 71 10.33 -30.03 -10.55
CA THR A 71 10.20 -31.48 -10.44
C THR A 71 10.84 -32.20 -11.62
N ASN A 72 10.69 -31.66 -12.82
CA ASN A 72 11.35 -32.18 -14.02
C ASN A 72 12.89 -32.05 -13.94
N ALA A 73 13.39 -30.90 -13.55
CA ALA A 73 14.83 -30.67 -13.41
C ALA A 73 15.44 -31.64 -12.38
N LEU A 74 14.76 -31.88 -11.26
CA LEU A 74 15.22 -32.82 -10.22
C LEU A 74 15.16 -34.29 -10.71
N ALA A 75 14.17 -34.65 -11.49
CA ALA A 75 14.06 -36.01 -12.07
C ALA A 75 15.22 -36.33 -13.00
N HIS A 76 15.68 -35.34 -13.76
CA HIS A 76 16.74 -35.50 -14.76
C HIS A 76 18.12 -34.97 -14.32
N ILE A 77 18.32 -34.74 -13.01
CA ILE A 77 19.59 -34.26 -12.48
C ILE A 77 20.70 -35.27 -12.78
N ASP A 78 21.78 -34.79 -13.39
CA ASP A 78 22.95 -35.62 -13.67
C ASP A 78 23.90 -35.58 -12.46
N PHE A 79 24.13 -36.73 -11.85
CA PHE A 79 25.03 -36.91 -10.73
C PHE A 79 26.46 -37.29 -11.14
N GLY A 80 26.73 -37.38 -12.44
CA GLY A 80 28.03 -37.86 -12.97
C GLY A 80 28.27 -39.34 -12.79
N VAL A 81 27.22 -40.12 -12.41
CA VAL A 81 27.28 -41.55 -12.21
C VAL A 81 26.00 -42.21 -12.77
N ASP A 82 26.12 -43.41 -13.32
CA ASP A 82 24.94 -44.20 -13.69
C ASP A 82 24.26 -44.77 -12.43
N VAL A 83 23.29 -44.00 -11.92
CA VAL A 83 22.52 -44.37 -10.71
C VAL A 83 21.85 -45.75 -10.84
N LYS A 84 21.52 -46.21 -12.06
CA LYS A 84 20.84 -47.50 -12.27
C LYS A 84 21.76 -48.69 -12.04
N SER A 85 23.06 -48.54 -12.28
CA SER A 85 24.07 -49.58 -12.08
C SER A 85 24.51 -49.77 -10.61
N LEU A 86 24.17 -48.78 -9.75
CA LEU A 86 24.59 -48.79 -8.32
C LEU A 86 23.81 -49.82 -7.48
N HIS A 87 24.46 -50.29 -6.38
CA HIS A 87 23.77 -51.11 -5.40
C HIS A 87 22.56 -50.39 -4.78
N ARG A 88 21.56 -51.15 -4.32
CA ARG A 88 20.30 -50.65 -3.80
C ARG A 88 20.44 -49.57 -2.73
N SER A 89 21.35 -49.75 -1.81
CA SER A 89 21.63 -48.81 -0.70
C SER A 89 22.20 -47.49 -1.17
N GLU A 90 23.06 -47.49 -2.18
CA GLU A 90 23.63 -46.27 -2.80
C GLU A 90 22.63 -45.56 -3.67
N ARG A 91 21.88 -46.31 -4.47
CA ARG A 91 20.78 -45.78 -5.31
C ARG A 91 19.75 -45.00 -4.48
N LEU A 92 19.46 -45.48 -3.26
CA LEU A 92 18.52 -44.82 -2.34
C LEU A 92 18.98 -43.43 -1.96
N LYS A 93 20.31 -43.17 -1.85
CA LYS A 93 20.86 -41.80 -1.53
C LYS A 93 20.49 -40.82 -2.65
N TYR A 94 20.71 -41.17 -3.90
CA TYR A 94 20.38 -40.31 -5.05
C TYR A 94 18.86 -40.09 -5.21
N TYR A 95 18.09 -41.14 -4.92
CA TYR A 95 16.64 -41.02 -4.90
C TYR A 95 16.16 -40.03 -3.82
N ASN A 96 16.77 -40.07 -2.64
CA ASN A 96 16.46 -39.12 -1.57
C ASN A 96 16.85 -37.68 -1.95
N VAL A 97 17.97 -37.45 -2.64
CA VAL A 97 18.37 -36.12 -3.14
C VAL A 97 17.30 -35.55 -4.08
N ARG A 98 16.76 -36.37 -5.01
CA ARG A 98 15.70 -35.92 -5.91
C ARG A 98 14.40 -35.54 -5.18
N ARG A 99 14.15 -36.12 -4.01
CA ARG A 99 12.97 -35.85 -3.17
C ARG A 99 13.21 -34.84 -2.07
N ALA A 100 14.45 -34.35 -1.93
CA ALA A 100 14.83 -33.41 -0.88
C ALA A 100 14.12 -32.05 -1.06
N VAL A 101 13.76 -31.69 -2.29
CA VAL A 101 12.97 -30.49 -2.59
C VAL A 101 11.51 -30.90 -2.78
N PHE A 102 10.63 -30.26 -2.05
CA PHE A 102 9.21 -30.57 -2.02
C PHE A 102 8.37 -29.29 -1.88
N CYS A 103 7.08 -29.37 -2.14
CA CYS A 103 6.18 -28.26 -1.83
C CYS A 103 5.37 -28.55 -0.57
N GLU A 104 5.00 -27.50 0.14
CA GLU A 104 4.03 -27.61 1.24
C GLU A 104 2.70 -28.15 0.72
N ARG A 105 1.96 -28.84 1.61
CA ARG A 105 0.69 -29.50 1.26
C ARG A 105 -0.42 -28.51 0.92
N PHE A 106 -0.29 -27.28 1.42
CA PHE A 106 -1.32 -26.25 1.25
C PHE A 106 -0.91 -25.32 0.13
N ASP A 107 -1.83 -25.11 -0.79
CA ASP A 107 -1.69 -24.13 -1.84
C ASP A 107 -1.84 -22.72 -1.24
N SER A 108 -0.93 -21.83 -1.61
CA SER A 108 -1.01 -20.44 -1.22
C SER A 108 -1.85 -19.66 -2.25
N GLN A 109 -2.67 -18.74 -1.78
CA GLN A 109 -3.31 -17.77 -2.65
C GLN A 109 -2.25 -16.80 -3.19
N LEU A 110 -2.33 -16.50 -4.48
CA LEU A 110 -1.51 -15.47 -5.12
C LEU A 110 -2.39 -14.27 -5.46
N ARG A 111 -2.13 -13.14 -4.84
CA ARG A 111 -2.71 -11.86 -5.23
C ARG A 111 -1.81 -11.20 -6.27
N VAL A 112 -2.38 -10.91 -7.43
CA VAL A 112 -1.66 -10.30 -8.56
C VAL A 112 -2.26 -8.93 -8.84
N TYR A 113 -1.41 -7.95 -9.05
CA TYR A 113 -1.76 -6.58 -9.44
C TYR A 113 -1.31 -6.35 -10.89
N PRO A 114 -2.18 -6.64 -11.88
CA PRO A 114 -1.78 -6.64 -13.29
C PRO A 114 -1.29 -5.28 -13.79
N SER A 115 -1.84 -4.21 -13.23
CA SER A 115 -1.47 -2.84 -13.58
C SER A 115 -0.17 -2.34 -12.91
N GLY A 116 0.56 -3.22 -12.20
CA GLY A 116 1.82 -2.86 -11.54
C GLY A 116 1.65 -1.70 -10.55
N ASN A 117 2.37 -0.61 -10.77
CA ASN A 117 2.40 0.55 -9.88
C ASN A 117 1.14 1.44 -9.98
N LEU A 118 0.29 1.23 -11.00
CA LEU A 118 -0.88 2.08 -11.22
C LEU A 118 -1.83 2.00 -10.03
N ALA A 119 -2.19 3.14 -9.47
CA ALA A 119 -3.04 3.30 -8.29
C ALA A 119 -2.58 2.50 -7.06
N ALA A 120 -1.28 2.17 -6.94
CA ALA A 120 -0.73 1.30 -5.90
C ALA A 120 -1.12 1.72 -4.47
N HIS A 121 -1.18 3.03 -4.19
CA HIS A 121 -1.56 3.56 -2.89
C HIS A 121 -3.06 3.41 -2.57
N VAL A 122 -3.90 3.29 -3.61
CA VAL A 122 -5.34 3.04 -3.46
C VAL A 122 -5.59 1.55 -3.36
N THR A 123 -5.12 0.75 -4.32
CA THR A 123 -5.30 -0.70 -4.30
C THR A 123 -4.66 -1.31 -3.05
N GLY A 124 -3.48 -0.83 -2.68
CA GLY A 124 -2.71 -1.41 -1.59
C GLY A 124 -2.08 -2.75 -1.98
N PHE A 125 -1.78 -3.56 -0.99
CA PHE A 125 -1.21 -4.89 -1.19
C PHE A 125 -1.55 -5.82 -0.02
N VAL A 126 -1.41 -7.13 -0.26
CA VAL A 126 -1.54 -8.16 0.76
C VAL A 126 -0.18 -8.67 1.22
N GLY A 127 -0.10 -9.07 2.46
CA GLY A 127 1.04 -9.76 3.06
C GLY A 127 0.65 -11.11 3.64
N ALA A 128 1.62 -11.86 4.14
CA ALA A 128 1.31 -13.05 4.93
C ALA A 128 0.60 -12.63 6.23
N ARG A 129 -0.43 -13.38 6.61
CA ARG A 129 -1.08 -13.22 7.91
C ARG A 129 -0.09 -13.68 8.99
N GLU A 130 0.07 -12.89 10.03
CA GLU A 130 0.91 -13.27 11.16
C GLU A 130 0.20 -14.36 11.99
N PRO A 131 0.94 -15.37 12.50
CA PRO A 131 0.34 -16.40 13.34
C PRO A 131 -0.17 -15.77 14.65
N GLU A 132 -1.40 -16.10 15.01
CA GLU A 132 -1.90 -15.83 16.35
C GLU A 132 -1.07 -16.58 17.37
N SER A 133 -1.00 -16.08 18.61
CA SER A 133 -0.20 -16.63 19.72
C SER A 133 -0.49 -18.10 20.10
N SER A 134 -1.44 -18.74 19.45
CA SER A 134 -1.82 -20.14 19.65
C SER A 134 -0.91 -21.18 18.98
N GLY A 135 0.12 -20.75 18.23
CA GLY A 135 1.11 -21.67 17.62
C GLY A 135 0.64 -22.47 16.40
N ALA A 136 -0.61 -22.31 15.95
CA ALA A 136 -1.07 -22.93 14.73
C ALA A 136 -0.52 -22.17 13.50
N PRO A 137 -0.07 -22.86 12.43
CA PRO A 137 0.37 -22.19 11.21
C PRO A 137 -0.83 -21.49 10.55
N VAL A 138 -0.84 -20.15 10.58
CA VAL A 138 -1.85 -19.36 9.88
C VAL A 138 -1.45 -19.29 8.41
N ILE A 139 -2.21 -19.99 7.57
CA ILE A 139 -2.02 -19.98 6.13
C ILE A 139 -3.02 -18.97 5.57
N GLY A 140 -2.55 -17.83 5.06
CA GLY A 140 -3.43 -16.83 4.45
C GLY A 140 -2.72 -15.56 4.08
N LEU A 141 -3.41 -14.77 3.29
CA LEU A 141 -3.06 -13.40 2.99
C LEU A 141 -3.91 -12.48 3.85
N GLU A 142 -3.37 -11.31 4.13
CA GLU A 142 -4.05 -10.25 4.87
C GLU A 142 -3.75 -8.93 4.16
N GLY A 143 -4.76 -8.08 4.01
CA GLY A 143 -4.60 -6.74 3.47
C GLY A 143 -3.72 -5.88 4.37
N LYS A 144 -2.62 -5.34 3.84
CA LYS A 144 -1.67 -4.53 4.62
C LYS A 144 -1.80 -3.04 4.35
N HIS A 145 -2.34 -2.65 3.20
CA HIS A 145 -2.53 -1.26 2.78
C HIS A 145 -3.74 -1.11 1.87
N GLY A 146 -4.24 0.13 1.73
CA GLY A 146 -5.24 0.52 0.75
C GLY A 146 -6.57 -0.22 0.87
N ILE A 147 -7.20 -0.46 -0.27
CA ILE A 147 -8.46 -1.21 -0.40
C ILE A 147 -8.32 -2.65 0.08
N GLU A 148 -7.16 -3.30 -0.16
CA GLU A 148 -6.88 -4.64 0.35
C GLU A 148 -7.01 -4.70 1.87
N MET A 149 -6.50 -3.69 2.59
CA MET A 149 -6.62 -3.62 4.04
C MET A 149 -8.04 -3.25 4.49
N MET A 150 -8.66 -2.29 3.82
CA MET A 150 -9.95 -1.76 4.24
C MET A 150 -11.08 -2.77 4.07
N PHE A 151 -10.99 -3.61 3.04
CA PHE A 151 -11.99 -4.62 2.69
C PHE A 151 -11.47 -6.06 2.84
N ASP A 152 -10.45 -6.29 3.68
CA ASP A 152 -9.80 -7.59 3.85
C ASP A 152 -10.81 -8.70 4.13
N SER A 153 -11.71 -8.52 5.08
CA SER A 153 -12.73 -9.50 5.46
C SER A 153 -13.72 -9.84 4.33
N GLN A 154 -14.01 -8.87 3.45
CA GLN A 154 -14.89 -9.09 2.31
C GLN A 154 -14.17 -9.72 1.13
N LEU A 155 -12.88 -9.43 0.96
CA LEU A 155 -12.05 -9.91 -0.15
C LEU A 155 -11.47 -11.32 0.10
N GLU A 156 -11.30 -11.73 1.36
CA GLU A 156 -10.63 -12.98 1.73
C GLU A 156 -11.39 -14.24 1.24
N GLY A 157 -12.71 -14.19 1.18
CA GLY A 157 -13.55 -15.37 0.92
C GLY A 157 -13.59 -16.35 2.10
N VAL A 158 -14.18 -17.52 1.86
CA VAL A 158 -14.31 -18.57 2.87
C VAL A 158 -13.61 -19.83 2.38
N ARG A 159 -12.69 -20.33 3.19
CA ARG A 159 -11.97 -21.57 2.85
C ARG A 159 -12.88 -22.77 2.91
N GLY A 160 -12.73 -23.64 1.92
CA GLY A 160 -13.28 -24.97 1.99
C GLY A 160 -12.42 -25.88 2.88
N TRP A 161 -13.01 -26.97 3.32
CA TRP A 161 -12.31 -28.02 4.04
C TRP A 161 -12.91 -29.37 3.69
N SER A 162 -12.09 -30.42 3.76
CA SER A 162 -12.56 -31.77 3.56
C SER A 162 -11.94 -32.69 4.61
N GLU A 163 -12.73 -33.63 5.09
CA GLU A 163 -12.30 -34.71 5.97
C GLU A 163 -12.29 -36.00 5.17
N THR A 164 -11.14 -36.67 5.16
CA THR A 164 -10.93 -37.85 4.34
C THR A 164 -9.89 -38.77 4.97
N GLU A 165 -10.01 -40.07 4.72
CA GLU A 165 -8.96 -41.03 5.05
C GLU A 165 -7.86 -41.05 3.99
N THR A 166 -6.64 -41.41 4.40
CA THR A 166 -5.51 -41.55 3.48
C THR A 166 -4.92 -42.95 3.53
N ASP A 167 -4.48 -43.46 2.37
CA ASP A 167 -3.77 -44.73 2.26
C ASP A 167 -2.36 -44.65 2.92
N ARG A 168 -1.67 -45.80 2.96
CA ARG A 168 -0.28 -45.90 3.49
C ARG A 168 0.72 -45.01 2.77
N SER A 169 0.41 -44.62 1.53
CA SER A 169 1.18 -43.67 0.73
C SER A 169 0.71 -42.20 0.90
N ARG A 170 -0.20 -41.95 1.84
CA ARG A 170 -0.81 -40.64 2.13
C ARG A 170 -1.60 -40.07 0.95
N ARG A 171 -2.15 -40.93 0.06
CA ARG A 171 -3.09 -40.55 -0.98
C ARG A 171 -4.49 -40.65 -0.43
N GLU A 172 -5.32 -39.67 -0.77
CA GLU A 172 -6.73 -39.64 -0.38
C GLU A 172 -7.45 -40.89 -0.91
N VAL A 173 -8.26 -41.53 -0.06
CA VAL A 173 -9.19 -42.60 -0.43
C VAL A 173 -10.56 -41.96 -0.58
N VAL A 174 -10.90 -41.56 -1.80
CA VAL A 174 -12.11 -40.78 -2.13
C VAL A 174 -13.39 -41.43 -1.59
N ALA A 175 -13.43 -42.75 -1.46
CA ALA A 175 -14.59 -43.48 -0.92
C ALA A 175 -14.85 -43.20 0.57
N PHE A 176 -13.87 -42.71 1.30
CA PHE A 176 -13.98 -42.37 2.73
C PHE A 176 -13.92 -40.85 3.00
N ARG A 177 -14.33 -40.05 2.00
CA ARG A 177 -14.50 -38.62 2.19
C ARG A 177 -15.82 -38.35 2.92
N GLU A 178 -15.78 -38.06 4.21
CA GLU A 178 -16.97 -37.83 5.03
C GLU A 178 -17.58 -36.47 4.83
N TYR A 179 -16.71 -35.44 4.75
CA TYR A 179 -17.12 -34.04 4.57
C TYR A 179 -16.36 -33.38 3.45
N ASN A 180 -17.06 -32.55 2.68
CA ASN A 180 -16.45 -31.75 1.63
C ASN A 180 -17.18 -30.41 1.49
N VAL A 181 -16.67 -29.42 2.19
CA VAL A 181 -17.17 -28.03 2.12
C VAL A 181 -16.36 -27.29 1.07
N LYS A 182 -17.01 -26.87 -0.01
CA LYS A 182 -16.35 -26.12 -1.08
C LYS A 182 -15.96 -24.72 -0.62
N PRO A 183 -14.81 -24.18 -1.07
CA PRO A 183 -14.47 -22.79 -0.84
C PRO A 183 -15.47 -21.86 -1.51
N ARG A 184 -15.63 -20.65 -0.95
CA ARG A 184 -16.39 -19.56 -1.56
C ARG A 184 -15.48 -18.38 -1.77
N ASP A 185 -15.51 -17.81 -2.98
CA ASP A 185 -14.73 -16.63 -3.33
C ASP A 185 -15.18 -15.42 -2.50
N GLY A 186 -14.26 -14.48 -2.28
CA GLY A 186 -14.55 -13.19 -1.68
C GLY A 186 -15.33 -12.28 -2.62
N MET A 187 -15.74 -11.15 -2.11
CA MET A 187 -16.45 -10.13 -2.88
C MET A 187 -15.52 -9.40 -3.84
N ASN A 188 -16.10 -8.79 -4.87
CA ASN A 188 -15.42 -7.84 -5.74
C ASN A 188 -15.65 -6.42 -5.22
N VAL A 189 -14.61 -5.58 -5.25
CA VAL A 189 -14.71 -4.16 -4.94
C VAL A 189 -14.57 -3.37 -6.24
N VAL A 190 -15.58 -2.57 -6.58
CA VAL A 190 -15.57 -1.69 -7.74
C VAL A 190 -15.23 -0.28 -7.26
N LEU A 191 -14.18 0.31 -7.85
CA LEU A 191 -13.71 1.65 -7.52
C LEU A 191 -14.24 2.68 -8.52
N THR A 192 -14.30 3.94 -8.11
CA THR A 192 -14.63 5.08 -8.98
C THR A 192 -13.44 5.52 -9.84
N LEU A 193 -12.25 4.96 -9.62
CA LEU A 193 -11.05 5.28 -10.39
C LEU A 193 -11.25 4.97 -11.88
N ASP A 194 -10.92 5.94 -12.73
CA ASP A 194 -10.78 5.75 -14.17
C ASP A 194 -9.31 5.44 -14.48
N ALA A 195 -9.05 4.29 -15.10
CA ALA A 195 -7.68 3.83 -15.37
C ALA A 195 -6.89 4.80 -16.27
N ASN A 196 -7.55 5.44 -17.24
CA ASN A 196 -6.91 6.39 -18.15
C ASN A 196 -6.58 7.70 -17.42
N VAL A 197 -7.55 8.22 -16.65
CA VAL A 197 -7.33 9.44 -15.85
C VAL A 197 -6.23 9.20 -14.81
N GLN A 198 -6.22 8.04 -14.14
CA GLN A 198 -5.19 7.65 -13.20
C GLN A 198 -3.80 7.59 -13.87
N TYR A 199 -3.72 6.95 -15.04
CA TYR A 199 -2.46 6.86 -15.81
C TYR A 199 -1.93 8.24 -16.19
N ILE A 200 -2.79 9.12 -16.72
CA ILE A 200 -2.42 10.49 -17.10
C ILE A 200 -1.93 11.26 -15.87
N ALA A 201 -2.64 11.17 -14.74
CA ALA A 201 -2.27 11.81 -13.49
C ALA A 201 -0.90 11.34 -12.98
N GLU A 202 -0.63 10.03 -13.02
CA GLU A 202 0.66 9.48 -12.60
C GLU A 202 1.81 9.89 -13.52
N LYS A 203 1.58 9.93 -14.83
CA LYS A 203 2.58 10.42 -15.79
C LYS A 203 2.88 11.91 -15.62
N ALA A 204 1.87 12.72 -15.36
CA ALA A 204 2.06 14.14 -15.05
C ALA A 204 2.88 14.35 -13.77
N LEU A 205 2.60 13.55 -12.71
CA LEU A 205 3.41 13.56 -11.49
C LEU A 205 4.85 13.10 -11.71
N GLU A 206 5.07 12.09 -12.53
CA GLU A 206 6.40 11.59 -12.87
C GLU A 206 7.23 12.71 -13.53
N ALA A 207 6.69 13.33 -14.57
CA ALA A 207 7.34 14.46 -15.26
C ALA A 207 7.59 15.68 -14.33
N LEU A 208 6.66 15.96 -13.42
CA LEU A 208 6.83 16.99 -12.39
C LEU A 208 8.00 16.66 -11.46
N CYS A 209 8.07 15.41 -11.00
CA CYS A 209 9.14 14.97 -10.10
C CYS A 209 10.52 14.98 -10.79
N GLU A 210 10.60 14.59 -12.04
CA GLU A 210 11.84 14.70 -12.84
C GLU A 210 12.31 16.14 -12.98
N LYS A 211 11.38 17.06 -13.26
CA LYS A 211 11.70 18.46 -13.48
C LYS A 211 12.04 19.22 -12.20
N HIS A 212 11.37 18.96 -11.10
CA HIS A 212 11.42 19.77 -9.88
C HIS A 212 12.03 19.05 -8.67
N THR A 213 12.26 17.74 -8.76
CA THR A 213 12.86 16.91 -7.70
C THR A 213 12.26 17.14 -6.30
N PRO A 214 10.91 17.18 -6.13
CA PRO A 214 10.30 17.37 -4.83
C PRO A 214 10.52 16.14 -3.95
N ALA A 215 10.52 16.32 -2.62
CA ALA A 215 10.57 15.19 -1.69
C ALA A 215 9.35 14.27 -1.81
N SER A 216 8.19 14.83 -2.16
CA SER A 216 6.96 14.10 -2.47
C SER A 216 6.02 14.97 -3.30
N ALA A 217 5.14 14.33 -4.07
CA ALA A 217 4.08 14.99 -4.81
C ALA A 217 2.84 14.10 -4.84
N CYS A 218 1.67 14.70 -4.89
CA CYS A 218 0.41 13.97 -5.04
C CYS A 218 -0.58 14.74 -5.88
N VAL A 219 -1.53 14.02 -6.47
CA VAL A 219 -2.66 14.57 -7.22
C VAL A 219 -3.92 13.79 -6.94
N VAL A 220 -5.03 14.49 -6.85
CA VAL A 220 -6.38 13.92 -6.79
C VAL A 220 -7.22 14.55 -7.88
N VAL A 221 -7.93 13.72 -8.64
CA VAL A 221 -8.92 14.16 -9.63
C VAL A 221 -10.29 13.71 -9.16
N VAL A 222 -11.20 14.67 -9.01
CA VAL A 222 -12.55 14.44 -8.49
C VAL A 222 -13.57 14.93 -9.49
N ASN A 223 -14.64 14.17 -9.68
CA ASN A 223 -15.82 14.65 -10.40
C ASN A 223 -16.62 15.56 -9.45
N PRO A 224 -16.77 16.86 -9.74
CA PRO A 224 -17.40 17.80 -8.81
C PRO A 224 -18.92 17.61 -8.68
N GLN A 225 -19.59 16.94 -9.63
CA GLN A 225 -21.00 16.67 -9.58
C GLN A 225 -21.36 15.50 -8.69
N THR A 226 -20.48 14.48 -8.61
CA THR A 226 -20.76 13.23 -7.90
C THR A 226 -19.89 13.04 -6.66
N GLY A 227 -18.79 13.78 -6.56
CA GLY A 227 -17.74 13.55 -5.54
C GLY A 227 -16.86 12.32 -5.81
N ALA A 228 -17.08 11.61 -6.93
CA ALA A 228 -16.29 10.43 -7.27
C ALA A 228 -14.83 10.77 -7.51
N ILE A 229 -13.91 10.05 -6.86
CA ILE A 229 -12.48 10.16 -7.10
C ILE A 229 -12.16 9.37 -8.35
N LEU A 230 -11.73 10.07 -9.41
CA LEU A 230 -11.36 9.49 -10.71
C LEU A 230 -9.88 9.11 -10.77
N ALA A 231 -9.02 9.81 -10.03
CA ALA A 231 -7.62 9.47 -9.86
C ALA A 231 -7.11 9.93 -8.49
N LEU A 232 -6.19 9.14 -7.92
CA LEU A 232 -5.45 9.48 -6.71
C LEU A 232 -4.04 8.89 -6.85
N ALA A 233 -3.06 9.76 -7.02
CA ALA A 233 -1.67 9.37 -7.24
C ALA A 233 -0.72 10.05 -6.28
N ASN A 234 0.34 9.33 -5.90
CA ASN A 234 1.41 9.80 -5.03
C ASN A 234 2.78 9.49 -5.65
N ARG A 235 3.76 10.34 -5.36
CA ARG A 235 5.19 10.08 -5.57
C ARG A 235 5.96 10.34 -4.27
N PRO A 236 6.94 9.50 -3.91
CA PRO A 236 7.34 8.26 -4.58
C PRO A 236 6.24 7.19 -4.54
N THR A 237 6.32 6.21 -5.44
CA THR A 237 5.38 5.09 -5.54
C THR A 237 6.09 3.75 -5.29
N PHE A 238 5.34 2.64 -5.35
CA PHE A 238 5.84 1.29 -5.13
C PHE A 238 5.12 0.27 -6.02
N ASN A 239 5.71 -0.92 -6.17
CA ASN A 239 5.05 -2.03 -6.85
C ASN A 239 4.32 -2.92 -5.83
N PRO A 240 2.98 -3.03 -5.86
CA PRO A 240 2.22 -3.86 -4.93
C PRO A 240 2.47 -5.37 -5.09
N ASN A 241 3.00 -5.82 -6.23
CA ASN A 241 3.45 -7.20 -6.41
C ASN A 241 4.75 -7.50 -5.63
N GLN A 242 5.57 -6.47 -5.37
CA GLN A 242 6.88 -6.56 -4.70
C GLN A 242 7.02 -5.46 -3.63
N PRO A 243 6.12 -5.40 -2.62
CA PRO A 243 6.10 -4.31 -1.66
C PRO A 243 7.37 -4.28 -0.77
N GLY A 244 8.08 -5.40 -0.65
CA GLY A 244 9.34 -5.50 0.07
C GLY A 244 10.49 -4.70 -0.53
N ASP A 245 10.46 -4.40 -1.82
CA ASP A 245 11.50 -3.64 -2.53
C ASP A 245 11.40 -2.12 -2.27
N SER A 246 10.33 -1.68 -1.59
CA SER A 246 10.09 -0.29 -1.23
C SER A 246 10.13 -0.08 0.28
N ASN A 247 10.55 1.10 0.72
CA ASN A 247 10.47 1.50 2.11
C ASN A 247 9.04 1.89 2.53
N ALA A 248 8.78 1.97 3.84
CA ALA A 248 7.46 2.31 4.37
C ALA A 248 7.01 3.73 3.96
N ALA A 249 7.94 4.67 3.79
CA ALA A 249 7.63 6.05 3.39
C ALA A 249 7.10 6.13 1.95
N ASN A 250 7.57 5.25 1.06
CA ASN A 250 7.09 5.18 -0.33
C ASN A 250 5.70 4.56 -0.44
N ARG A 251 5.31 3.69 0.51
CA ARG A 251 3.99 3.05 0.56
C ARG A 251 2.92 3.91 1.21
N ARG A 252 3.31 5.02 1.84
CA ARG A 252 2.40 5.93 2.52
C ARG A 252 1.53 6.69 1.51
N ASN A 253 0.22 6.62 1.67
CA ASN A 253 -0.73 7.41 0.88
C ASN A 253 -0.83 8.84 1.46
N ARG A 254 0.03 9.73 0.99
CA ARG A 254 0.16 11.09 1.51
C ARG A 254 -1.09 11.95 1.30
N VAL A 255 -1.88 11.67 0.27
CA VAL A 255 -3.17 12.34 0.05
C VAL A 255 -4.09 12.17 1.26
N ILE A 256 -4.02 11.01 1.92
CA ILE A 256 -4.89 10.63 3.03
C ILE A 256 -4.26 10.95 4.38
N THR A 257 -2.93 10.80 4.49
CA THR A 257 -2.24 10.80 5.78
C THR A 257 -1.55 12.09 6.12
N ASP A 258 -1.37 13.01 5.16
CA ASP A 258 -0.60 14.24 5.38
C ASP A 258 -1.53 15.45 5.40
N SER A 259 -1.42 16.25 6.45
CA SER A 259 -2.06 17.58 6.48
C SER A 259 -1.06 18.62 6.01
N PHE A 260 -1.56 19.63 5.33
CA PHE A 260 -0.78 20.76 4.87
C PHE A 260 -1.59 22.06 4.94
N GLU A 261 -0.91 23.19 4.92
CA GLU A 261 -1.57 24.50 4.84
C GLU A 261 -2.03 24.74 3.39
N PRO A 262 -3.34 24.95 3.14
CA PRO A 262 -3.88 25.09 1.78
C PRO A 262 -3.43 26.36 1.06
N GLY A 263 -2.95 27.35 1.80
CA GLY A 263 -2.48 28.61 1.24
C GLY A 263 -3.59 29.42 0.55
N SER A 264 -3.21 30.21 -0.50
CA SER A 264 -4.12 31.17 -1.16
C SER A 264 -5.37 30.54 -1.79
N THR A 265 -5.42 29.24 -2.00
CA THR A 265 -6.64 28.56 -2.46
C THR A 265 -7.76 28.63 -1.43
N PHE A 266 -7.38 28.77 -0.16
CA PHE A 266 -8.31 28.87 0.96
C PHE A 266 -9.07 30.22 1.03
N LYS A 267 -8.59 31.26 0.35
CA LYS A 267 -9.24 32.59 0.32
C LYS A 267 -10.70 32.54 -0.16
N ILE A 268 -11.03 31.54 -0.99
CA ILE A 268 -12.38 31.29 -1.46
C ILE A 268 -13.34 31.09 -0.29
N VAL A 269 -12.91 30.39 0.79
CA VAL A 269 -13.77 30.13 1.95
C VAL A 269 -14.19 31.43 2.63
N ALA A 270 -13.23 32.31 2.92
CA ALA A 270 -13.51 33.58 3.58
C ALA A 270 -14.34 34.53 2.72
N VAL A 271 -14.03 34.60 1.42
CA VAL A 271 -14.73 35.52 0.51
C VAL A 271 -16.13 35.04 0.17
N SER A 272 -16.33 33.73 -0.09
CA SER A 272 -17.66 33.17 -0.31
C SER A 272 -18.55 33.32 0.93
N GLY A 273 -18.02 33.06 2.12
CA GLY A 273 -18.74 33.29 3.37
C GLY A 273 -19.15 34.76 3.56
N ALA A 274 -18.23 35.69 3.31
CA ALA A 274 -18.53 37.12 3.45
C ALA A 274 -19.58 37.62 2.43
N LEU A 275 -19.57 37.09 1.21
CA LEU A 275 -20.57 37.40 0.19
C LEU A 275 -21.94 36.79 0.54
N ASN A 276 -21.96 35.54 0.97
CA ASN A 276 -23.18 34.82 1.34
C ASN A 276 -23.91 35.50 2.52
N GLU A 277 -23.14 35.94 3.52
CA GLU A 277 -23.66 36.69 4.67
C GLU A 277 -23.99 38.17 4.36
N SER A 278 -23.83 38.57 3.10
CA SER A 278 -23.97 39.99 2.70
C SER A 278 -23.10 40.96 3.53
N ALA A 279 -22.04 40.44 4.19
CA ALA A 279 -21.08 41.25 4.93
C ALA A 279 -20.25 42.15 4.01
N VAL A 280 -20.08 41.73 2.76
CA VAL A 280 -19.41 42.50 1.70
C VAL A 280 -20.17 42.36 0.37
N ARG A 281 -19.93 43.32 -0.52
CA ARG A 281 -20.43 43.26 -1.92
C ARG A 281 -19.28 43.03 -2.89
N LEU A 282 -19.51 42.37 -4.02
CA LEU A 282 -18.47 42.02 -4.98
C LEU A 282 -17.64 43.22 -5.48
N ASN A 283 -18.28 44.39 -5.62
CA ASN A 283 -17.64 45.63 -6.05
C ASN A 283 -17.19 46.53 -4.89
N GLU A 284 -17.42 46.12 -3.63
CA GLU A 284 -16.95 46.84 -2.48
C GLU A 284 -15.43 46.91 -2.46
N ARG A 285 -14.84 48.08 -2.14
CA ARG A 285 -13.39 48.26 -2.21
C ARG A 285 -12.77 48.29 -0.82
N PHE A 286 -11.63 47.65 -0.72
CA PHE A 286 -10.79 47.59 0.48
C PHE A 286 -9.41 48.15 0.18
N HIS A 287 -8.91 49.07 0.98
CA HIS A 287 -7.55 49.56 0.85
C HIS A 287 -6.57 48.49 1.29
N CYS A 288 -5.61 48.08 0.42
CA CYS A 288 -4.64 47.04 0.68
C CYS A 288 -3.30 47.59 1.19
N GLU A 289 -3.30 48.81 1.77
CA GLU A 289 -2.21 49.45 2.50
C GLU A 289 -0.87 49.48 1.71
N ASN A 290 -0.95 49.61 0.41
CA ASN A 290 0.21 49.56 -0.49
C ASN A 290 1.12 48.34 -0.21
N GLY A 291 0.48 47.20 0.09
CA GLY A 291 1.15 45.92 0.30
C GLY A 291 1.72 45.70 1.71
N ARG A 292 1.46 46.55 2.69
CA ARG A 292 1.98 46.41 4.05
C ARG A 292 0.95 46.85 5.11
N PHE A 293 0.28 45.85 5.71
CA PHE A 293 -0.72 46.08 6.74
C PHE A 293 -0.22 45.65 8.11
N TYR A 294 -0.15 46.59 9.06
CA TYR A 294 0.21 46.30 10.44
C TYR A 294 -1.06 45.92 11.23
N PHE A 295 -1.08 44.73 11.78
CA PHE A 295 -2.22 44.21 12.53
C PHE A 295 -1.76 43.33 13.69
N ALA A 296 -2.30 43.59 14.90
CA ALA A 296 -2.04 42.80 16.10
C ALA A 296 -0.53 42.56 16.37
N GLY A 297 0.31 43.58 16.18
CA GLY A 297 1.76 43.49 16.44
C GLY A 297 2.61 42.87 15.34
N LYS A 298 2.00 42.49 14.21
CA LYS A 298 2.70 41.88 13.07
C LYS A 298 2.33 42.53 11.75
N VAL A 299 3.27 42.49 10.79
CA VAL A 299 3.03 42.99 9.44
C VAL A 299 2.51 41.84 8.55
N LEU A 300 1.36 42.07 7.93
CA LEU A 300 0.85 41.27 6.83
C LEU A 300 1.30 41.93 5.53
N ARG A 301 1.75 41.10 4.56
CA ARG A 301 2.24 41.60 3.27
C ARG A 301 1.49 40.98 2.10
N ASP A 302 1.28 41.78 1.07
CA ASP A 302 0.93 41.31 -0.26
C ASP A 302 2.20 41.11 -1.10
N HIS A 303 2.09 40.33 -2.16
CA HIS A 303 3.18 40.16 -3.13
C HIS A 303 3.49 41.43 -3.91
N HIS A 304 2.48 42.30 -4.09
CA HIS A 304 2.60 43.57 -4.77
C HIS A 304 1.99 44.70 -3.92
N ALA A 305 2.43 45.91 -4.17
CA ALA A 305 1.90 47.11 -3.52
C ALA A 305 0.54 47.49 -4.13
N TYR A 306 -0.54 46.94 -3.56
CA TYR A 306 -1.89 47.30 -3.99
C TYR A 306 -2.47 48.42 -3.15
N GLY A 307 -3.10 49.39 -3.82
CA GLY A 307 -3.99 50.35 -3.23
C GLY A 307 -5.40 49.77 -2.97
N PRO A 308 -6.48 50.51 -3.25
CA PRO A 308 -7.85 50.00 -3.09
C PRO A 308 -8.20 48.92 -4.14
N LEU A 309 -8.58 47.75 -3.66
CA LEU A 309 -9.06 46.63 -4.50
C LEU A 309 -10.52 46.32 -4.19
N SER A 310 -11.32 46.01 -5.21
CA SER A 310 -12.65 45.42 -5.03
C SER A 310 -12.53 43.98 -4.53
N VAL A 311 -13.59 43.41 -3.94
CA VAL A 311 -13.62 41.99 -3.50
C VAL A 311 -13.29 41.05 -4.68
N ARG A 312 -13.77 41.35 -5.88
CA ARG A 312 -13.40 40.62 -7.11
C ARG A 312 -11.89 40.67 -7.36
N GLU A 313 -11.29 41.89 -7.30
CA GLU A 313 -9.86 42.07 -7.51
C GLU A 313 -9.01 41.45 -6.40
N ILE A 314 -9.49 41.39 -5.14
CA ILE A 314 -8.82 40.71 -4.04
C ILE A 314 -8.59 39.24 -4.36
N ILE A 315 -9.61 38.54 -4.92
CA ILE A 315 -9.47 37.13 -5.32
C ILE A 315 -8.58 37.01 -6.56
N THR A 316 -8.82 37.77 -7.61
CA THR A 316 -8.07 37.65 -8.88
C THR A 316 -6.59 37.99 -8.74
N LYS A 317 -6.26 38.96 -7.87
CA LYS A 317 -4.88 39.36 -7.54
C LYS A 317 -4.29 38.64 -6.33
N SER A 318 -5.11 37.80 -5.68
CA SER A 318 -4.70 37.03 -4.48
C SER A 318 -4.16 37.91 -3.36
N SER A 319 -4.78 39.09 -3.09
CA SER A 319 -4.35 39.96 -2.01
C SER A 319 -4.57 39.33 -0.64
N ASN A 320 -3.51 39.21 0.15
CA ASN A 320 -3.56 38.73 1.52
C ASN A 320 -4.24 39.76 2.43
N ILE A 321 -3.90 41.02 2.26
CA ILE A 321 -4.41 42.15 3.07
C ILE A 321 -5.90 42.32 2.80
N GLY A 322 -6.31 42.32 1.52
CA GLY A 322 -7.71 42.42 1.14
C GLY A 322 -8.53 41.27 1.73
N THR A 323 -8.04 40.04 1.64
CA THR A 323 -8.73 38.85 2.18
C THR A 323 -8.84 38.94 3.71
N ALA A 324 -7.79 39.33 4.41
CA ALA A 324 -7.84 39.52 5.86
C ALA A 324 -8.91 40.54 6.25
N LYS A 325 -9.00 41.68 5.55
CA LYS A 325 -10.03 42.72 5.82
C LYS A 325 -11.44 42.21 5.53
N VAL A 326 -11.64 41.46 4.48
CA VAL A 326 -12.92 40.78 4.18
C VAL A 326 -13.30 39.81 5.31
N ALA A 327 -12.36 38.99 5.77
CA ALA A 327 -12.61 38.08 6.87
C ALA A 327 -12.88 38.75 8.20
N MET A 328 -12.21 39.88 8.49
CA MET A 328 -12.51 40.71 9.68
C MET A 328 -13.95 41.25 9.64
N LYS A 329 -14.45 41.59 8.45
CA LYS A 329 -15.86 42.01 8.29
C LYS A 329 -16.84 40.87 8.49
N LEU A 330 -16.49 39.66 8.07
CA LEU A 330 -17.28 38.43 8.29
C LEU A 330 -17.30 38.09 9.80
N GLY A 331 -16.18 38.22 10.48
CA GLY A 331 -15.99 37.84 11.88
C GLY A 331 -15.55 36.40 12.10
N GLU A 332 -14.88 36.16 13.23
CA GLU A 332 -14.21 34.90 13.56
C GLU A 332 -15.19 33.70 13.61
N SER A 333 -16.33 33.86 14.28
CA SER A 333 -17.31 32.78 14.44
C SER A 333 -17.89 32.33 13.11
N ARG A 334 -18.29 33.29 12.25
CA ARG A 334 -18.83 32.96 10.92
C ARG A 334 -17.78 32.35 10.02
N LEU A 335 -16.54 32.90 10.03
CA LEU A 335 -15.44 32.31 9.28
C LEU A 335 -15.20 30.85 9.67
N HIS A 336 -15.17 30.56 10.98
CA HIS A 336 -15.01 29.19 11.47
C HIS A 336 -16.15 28.27 11.02
N THR A 337 -17.40 28.75 11.02
CA THR A 337 -18.56 28.01 10.53
C THR A 337 -18.38 27.63 9.06
N TYR A 338 -18.05 28.59 8.19
CA TYR A 338 -17.82 28.32 6.77
C TYR A 338 -16.68 27.35 6.52
N ILE A 339 -15.58 27.46 7.25
CA ILE A 339 -14.46 26.51 7.20
C ILE A 339 -14.94 25.09 7.54
N SER A 340 -15.72 24.96 8.61
CA SER A 340 -16.24 23.67 9.07
C SER A 340 -17.26 23.07 8.11
N GLU A 341 -18.18 23.89 7.55
CA GLU A 341 -19.20 23.45 6.58
C GLU A 341 -18.60 23.03 5.24
N MET A 342 -17.50 23.63 4.82
CA MET A 342 -16.72 23.19 3.66
C MET A 342 -15.88 21.91 3.92
N GLY A 343 -16.02 21.30 5.10
CA GLY A 343 -15.43 19.99 5.42
C GLY A 343 -14.04 20.01 6.03
N PHE A 344 -13.43 21.17 6.21
CA PHE A 344 -12.13 21.26 6.88
C PHE A 344 -12.23 20.86 8.37
N GLY A 345 -11.21 20.15 8.86
CA GLY A 345 -11.17 19.70 10.25
C GLY A 345 -11.94 18.39 10.52
N ARG A 346 -12.49 17.74 9.50
CA ARG A 346 -13.17 16.42 9.60
C ARG A 346 -12.72 15.46 8.51
N ARG A 347 -12.96 14.17 8.72
CA ARG A 347 -12.68 13.14 7.71
C ARG A 347 -13.69 13.25 6.57
N SER A 348 -13.23 13.00 5.35
CA SER A 348 -14.07 12.98 4.14
C SER A 348 -14.98 11.75 4.07
N GLY A 349 -14.60 10.66 4.77
CA GLY A 349 -15.27 9.37 4.68
C GLY A 349 -14.79 8.50 3.53
N VAL A 350 -13.68 8.85 2.89
CA VAL A 350 -13.05 7.98 1.89
C VAL A 350 -12.69 6.65 2.52
N SER A 351 -13.06 5.54 1.86
CA SER A 351 -12.82 4.19 2.38
C SER A 351 -11.35 3.77 2.18
N LEU A 352 -10.43 4.53 2.80
CA LEU A 352 -8.99 4.24 2.78
C LEU A 352 -8.43 4.36 4.21
N PRO A 353 -7.47 3.50 4.59
CA PRO A 353 -6.93 3.48 5.94
C PRO A 353 -6.00 4.69 6.19
N GLY A 354 -6.05 5.20 7.43
CA GLY A 354 -5.12 6.24 7.88
C GLY A 354 -5.52 7.67 7.53
N GLU A 355 -6.77 7.91 7.09
CA GLU A 355 -7.26 9.27 6.82
C GLU A 355 -7.12 10.16 8.07
N VAL A 356 -6.47 11.31 7.89
CA VAL A 356 -6.38 12.38 8.90
C VAL A 356 -7.46 13.43 8.65
N ARG A 357 -8.02 13.96 9.74
CA ARG A 357 -9.07 15.00 9.65
C ARG A 357 -8.53 16.42 9.39
N GLY A 358 -7.20 16.60 9.38
CA GLY A 358 -6.60 17.92 9.42
C GLY A 358 -6.75 18.59 10.80
N ILE A 359 -6.33 19.87 10.90
CA ILE A 359 -6.34 20.61 12.15
C ILE A 359 -7.15 21.89 11.96
N LEU A 360 -8.31 21.96 12.63
CA LEU A 360 -9.10 23.19 12.77
C LEU A 360 -9.30 23.48 14.24
N HIS A 361 -8.65 24.54 14.72
CA HIS A 361 -8.81 24.97 16.12
C HIS A 361 -10.14 25.69 16.33
N PRO A 362 -10.83 25.46 17.46
CA PRO A 362 -12.04 26.21 17.81
C PRO A 362 -11.74 27.68 18.05
N VAL A 363 -12.71 28.56 17.82
CA VAL A 363 -12.55 30.01 17.86
C VAL A 363 -11.95 30.50 19.18
N ASN A 364 -12.29 29.91 20.34
CA ASN A 364 -11.76 30.28 21.65
C ASN A 364 -10.25 30.05 21.81
N LYS A 365 -9.61 29.31 20.89
CA LYS A 365 -8.16 29.15 20.81
C LYS A 365 -7.49 30.07 19.79
N TRP A 366 -8.28 30.87 19.09
CA TRP A 366 -7.72 31.83 18.13
C TRP A 366 -7.07 33.00 18.85
N SER A 367 -5.94 33.40 18.34
CA SER A 367 -5.28 34.67 18.73
C SER A 367 -5.84 35.83 17.91
N LYS A 368 -5.57 37.06 18.34
CA LYS A 368 -5.91 38.26 17.55
C LYS A 368 -5.34 38.24 16.13
N LEU A 369 -4.26 37.47 15.87
CA LEU A 369 -3.67 37.31 14.55
C LEU A 369 -4.42 36.32 13.67
N SER A 370 -5.13 35.35 14.27
CA SER A 370 -5.76 34.24 13.56
C SER A 370 -6.71 34.70 12.46
N ILE A 371 -7.58 35.67 12.72
CA ILE A 371 -8.51 36.25 11.74
C ILE A 371 -7.82 36.83 10.49
N SER A 372 -6.55 37.19 10.59
CA SER A 372 -5.77 37.74 9.49
C SER A 372 -4.90 36.70 8.78
N ARG A 373 -4.73 35.47 9.33
CA ARG A 373 -3.86 34.42 8.79
C ARG A 373 -4.66 33.22 8.24
N ILE A 374 -5.61 32.76 9.02
CA ILE A 374 -6.48 31.62 8.62
C ILE A 374 -7.14 31.84 7.25
N PRO A 375 -7.68 33.05 6.89
CA PRO A 375 -8.30 33.26 5.57
C PRO A 375 -7.35 33.07 4.39
N MET A 376 -6.04 33.06 4.64
CA MET A 376 -5.00 32.83 3.63
C MET A 376 -4.52 31.38 3.60
N GLY A 377 -5.07 30.51 4.46
CA GLY A 377 -4.74 29.11 4.54
C GLY A 377 -3.51 28.77 5.40
N HIS A 378 -3.25 29.58 6.47
CA HIS A 378 -2.18 29.34 7.45
C HIS A 378 -2.72 28.98 8.82
#